data_8a611ee1e37779cb3c53f19e43fe046a
#
_entry.id   8a611ee1e37779cb3c53f19e43fe046a
#
_cell.length_a   1.000
_cell.length_b   1.000
_cell.length_c   1.000
_cell.angle_alpha   90.00
_cell.angle_beta   90.00
_cell.angle_gamma   90.00
#
_symmetry.space_group_name_H-M   'P 1'
#
loop_
_entity.id
_entity.type
_entity.pdbx_description
1 polymer ?
#
loop_
_entity_poly.entity_id
_entity_poly.type
_entity_poly.pdbx_seq_one_letter_code
_entity_poly.pdbx_strand_id
1 'polypeptide(L)'
;MQIATYHDVSGRAVAQKLRFRDKSSMPWIGNKKSTLPLFGQSRMQSGGRQIVVTEGEIDAMSVHQAMNNSWPAVSISSGAASAHKDVQKAAAWLEQFERVVFCFDMDDPGREAAVECARIITPGKAYIAELPLKDASDMVQANRSKELVQAIWNARQYRPDGILSVSELKAKAILPPSFGLPFPFPALTKATYGIRRGELYGYGAGVGSGKTSLFKQLMLSTMFPEMIDDHGDVPITIPEPRPVGALLLEENPVKTLRTLAGMAIGKRVHVPGVDFDEAELAAAMDRMEGLFFPYNHFGAKDWDGIKDLIRYMILGLGIKDIFLDHLTALLAFAEDDRKALDMIMADLASMAEQYSATIHFISHLTTPSGTPHEEGGRVYEKHFTGSRAIARWSHNMFALERNKQEPEAPTVFRILKERETGDATGMTFGLAYDRDTGLLHECPLDEEDTKTRFAPQDGDF
;
A
#
# COMPACT_ATOMS: atom_id res chain seq x y z
N MET A 1 3.66 -45.63 17.70
CA MET A 1 2.29 -45.22 17.47
C MET A 1 1.79 -44.45 18.68
N GLN A 2 1.16 -43.29 18.50
CA GLN A 2 0.49 -42.54 19.56
C GLN A 2 -1.02 -42.60 19.30
N ILE A 3 -1.82 -42.62 20.36
CA ILE A 3 -3.27 -42.73 20.29
C ILE A 3 -3.88 -41.59 21.09
N ALA A 4 -4.61 -40.69 20.41
CA ALA A 4 -5.41 -39.63 21.03
C ALA A 4 -6.87 -40.12 21.14
N THR A 5 -7.35 -40.28 22.36
CA THR A 5 -8.73 -40.73 22.62
C THR A 5 -9.63 -39.53 22.86
N TYR A 6 -10.68 -39.43 22.07
CA TYR A 6 -11.73 -38.40 22.18
C TYR A 6 -12.90 -38.95 23.00
N HIS A 7 -13.43 -38.10 23.87
CA HIS A 7 -14.52 -38.45 24.77
C HIS A 7 -15.73 -37.53 24.53
N ASP A 8 -16.91 -38.02 24.67
CA ASP A 8 -18.14 -37.21 24.68
C ASP A 8 -18.27 -36.41 25.99
N VAL A 9 -19.31 -35.59 26.07
CA VAL A 9 -19.59 -34.76 27.25
C VAL A 9 -19.83 -35.56 28.53
N SER A 10 -20.17 -36.86 28.43
CA SER A 10 -20.32 -37.79 29.57
C SER A 10 -19.02 -38.45 29.97
N GLY A 11 -17.92 -38.19 29.29
CA GLY A 11 -16.60 -38.79 29.55
C GLY A 11 -16.41 -40.17 28.91
N ARG A 12 -17.35 -40.63 28.04
CA ARG A 12 -17.21 -41.91 27.34
C ARG A 12 -16.33 -41.77 26.12
N ALA A 13 -15.40 -42.69 25.92
CA ALA A 13 -14.55 -42.74 24.72
C ALA A 13 -15.41 -43.01 23.48
N VAL A 14 -15.35 -42.10 22.48
CA VAL A 14 -16.16 -42.13 21.25
C VAL A 14 -15.37 -42.24 19.97
N ALA A 15 -14.09 -41.85 20.01
CA ALA A 15 -13.18 -41.97 18.86
C ALA A 15 -11.71 -42.00 19.30
N GLN A 16 -10.87 -42.51 18.41
CA GLN A 16 -9.41 -42.51 18.56
C GLN A 16 -8.76 -42.04 17.28
N LYS A 17 -7.83 -41.11 17.39
CA LYS A 17 -6.94 -40.69 16.30
C LYS A 17 -5.59 -41.37 16.50
N LEU A 18 -5.16 -42.09 15.47
CA LEU A 18 -3.88 -42.81 15.51
C LEU A 18 -2.81 -41.98 14.80
N ARG A 19 -1.69 -41.73 15.43
CA ARG A 19 -0.55 -41.02 14.85
C ARG A 19 0.64 -41.95 14.75
N PHE A 20 1.06 -42.24 13.53
CA PHE A 20 2.26 -43.01 13.26
C PHE A 20 3.52 -42.15 13.30
N ARG A 21 4.68 -42.75 13.48
CA ARG A 21 5.95 -42.05 13.67
C ARG A 21 6.39 -41.29 12.41
N ASP A 22 6.03 -41.78 11.24
CA ASP A 22 6.33 -41.22 9.94
C ASP A 22 5.34 -40.11 9.49
N LYS A 23 4.26 -39.90 10.28
CA LYS A 23 3.19 -38.97 9.98
C LYS A 23 2.50 -39.15 8.60
N SER A 24 2.73 -40.28 7.92
CA SER A 24 2.21 -40.57 6.58
C SER A 24 0.69 -40.68 6.55
N SER A 25 0.07 -41.09 7.65
CA SER A 25 -1.38 -41.16 7.80
C SER A 25 -1.80 -40.98 9.27
N MET A 26 -3.02 -40.47 9.48
CA MET A 26 -3.62 -40.31 10.82
C MET A 26 -5.05 -40.89 10.78
N PRO A 27 -5.20 -42.23 10.74
CA PRO A 27 -6.52 -42.85 10.66
C PRO A 27 -7.32 -42.65 11.97
N TRP A 28 -8.64 -42.67 11.79
CA TRP A 28 -9.57 -42.52 12.88
C TRP A 28 -10.35 -43.83 13.08
N ILE A 29 -10.61 -44.15 14.34
CA ILE A 29 -11.45 -45.28 14.76
C ILE A 29 -12.62 -44.69 15.58
N GLY A 30 -13.84 -45.13 15.34
CA GLY A 30 -15.04 -44.70 16.07
C GLY A 30 -15.87 -43.65 15.34
N ASN A 31 -16.40 -42.66 16.06
CA ASN A 31 -17.33 -41.67 15.52
C ASN A 31 -16.72 -40.77 14.44
N LYS A 32 -17.57 -40.21 13.60
CA LYS A 32 -17.13 -39.24 12.54
C LYS A 32 -16.46 -38.03 13.19
N LYS A 33 -15.33 -37.61 12.66
CA LYS A 33 -14.58 -36.44 13.08
C LYS A 33 -15.45 -35.18 13.22
N SER A 34 -16.43 -35.00 12.33
CA SER A 34 -17.35 -33.84 12.33
C SER A 34 -18.27 -33.75 13.55
N THR A 35 -18.40 -34.83 14.34
CA THR A 35 -19.24 -34.86 15.55
C THR A 35 -18.46 -34.82 16.84
N LEU A 36 -17.14 -34.78 16.78
CA LEU A 36 -16.29 -34.84 17.97
C LEU A 36 -16.21 -33.47 18.67
N PRO A 37 -16.17 -33.46 20.01
CA PRO A 37 -15.79 -32.28 20.78
C PRO A 37 -14.26 -31.99 20.61
N LEU A 38 -13.79 -30.88 21.16
CA LEU A 38 -12.36 -30.61 21.23
C LEU A 38 -11.67 -31.71 22.04
N PHE A 39 -10.42 -32.05 21.64
CA PHE A 39 -9.62 -33.01 22.42
C PHE A 39 -9.40 -32.49 23.84
N GLY A 40 -9.66 -33.30 24.83
CA GLY A 40 -9.55 -32.94 26.24
C GLY A 40 -10.76 -32.21 26.83
N GLN A 41 -11.71 -31.73 26.03
CA GLN A 41 -12.84 -30.91 26.50
C GLN A 41 -13.64 -31.57 27.65
N SER A 42 -13.94 -32.85 27.55
CA SER A 42 -14.72 -33.57 28.57
C SER A 42 -13.98 -33.77 29.90
N ARG A 43 -12.65 -33.53 29.91
CA ARG A 43 -11.80 -33.64 31.09
C ARG A 43 -11.53 -32.31 31.77
N MET A 44 -11.93 -31.22 31.15
CA MET A 44 -11.72 -29.88 31.66
C MET A 44 -12.99 -29.36 32.31
N GLN A 45 -12.84 -28.62 33.39
CA GLN A 45 -13.94 -27.92 34.03
C GLN A 45 -14.51 -26.88 33.04
N SER A 46 -15.84 -26.76 32.97
CA SER A 46 -16.51 -25.74 32.18
C SER A 46 -16.37 -24.36 32.85
N GLY A 47 -15.92 -23.39 32.05
CA GLY A 47 -15.76 -22.01 32.53
C GLY A 47 -14.47 -21.80 33.36
N GLY A 48 -14.19 -20.55 33.61
CA GLY A 48 -13.03 -20.12 34.37
C GLY A 48 -12.30 -18.95 33.72
N ARG A 49 -11.16 -18.58 34.32
CA ARG A 49 -10.41 -17.39 33.92
C ARG A 49 -9.76 -17.52 32.52
N GLN A 50 -9.27 -18.70 32.16
CA GLN A 50 -8.58 -18.88 30.88
C GLN A 50 -8.62 -20.32 30.42
N ILE A 51 -8.71 -20.51 29.08
CA ILE A 51 -8.46 -21.76 28.39
C ILE A 51 -7.48 -21.53 27.25
N VAL A 52 -6.65 -22.55 26.94
CA VAL A 52 -5.77 -22.56 25.77
C VAL A 52 -6.30 -23.56 24.75
N VAL A 53 -6.42 -23.13 23.50
CA VAL A 53 -6.81 -23.96 22.35
C VAL A 53 -5.58 -24.10 21.45
N THR A 54 -5.16 -25.34 21.20
CA THR A 54 -3.99 -25.65 20.33
C THR A 54 -4.44 -26.34 19.04
N GLU A 55 -3.55 -26.45 18.08
CA GLU A 55 -3.83 -27.17 16.83
C GLU A 55 -3.74 -28.69 17.03
N GLY A 56 -2.72 -29.17 17.72
CA GLY A 56 -2.46 -30.58 17.92
C GLY A 56 -2.74 -31.09 19.33
N GLU A 57 -3.07 -32.39 19.46
CA GLU A 57 -3.34 -33.03 20.74
C GLU A 57 -2.10 -33.05 21.66
N ILE A 58 -0.92 -33.22 21.05
CA ILE A 58 0.36 -33.19 21.80
C ILE A 58 0.63 -31.79 22.33
N ASP A 59 0.29 -30.77 21.56
CA ASP A 59 0.47 -29.38 21.96
C ASP A 59 -0.45 -29.02 23.14
N ALA A 60 -1.68 -29.50 23.14
CA ALA A 60 -2.59 -29.32 24.28
C ALA A 60 -2.02 -30.00 25.56
N MET A 61 -1.48 -31.19 25.43
CA MET A 61 -0.83 -31.88 26.55
C MET A 61 0.44 -31.17 27.01
N SER A 62 1.24 -30.65 26.07
CA SER A 62 2.46 -29.88 26.35
C SER A 62 2.14 -28.57 27.09
N VAL A 63 1.12 -27.84 26.64
CA VAL A 63 0.64 -26.65 27.33
C VAL A 63 0.16 -26.98 28.74
N HIS A 64 -0.70 -27.99 28.88
CA HIS A 64 -1.22 -28.40 30.17
C HIS A 64 -0.13 -28.78 31.14
N GLN A 65 0.88 -29.59 30.71
CA GLN A 65 2.04 -29.93 31.46
C GLN A 65 2.89 -28.70 31.84
N ALA A 66 3.19 -27.83 30.90
CA ALA A 66 3.98 -26.62 31.13
C ALA A 66 3.32 -25.68 32.15
N MET A 67 1.99 -25.66 32.19
CA MET A 67 1.18 -24.91 33.14
C MET A 67 0.85 -25.68 34.42
N ASN A 68 1.71 -26.63 34.80
CA ASN A 68 1.65 -27.43 36.02
C ASN A 68 0.35 -28.23 36.20
N ASN A 69 -0.27 -28.65 35.10
CA ASN A 69 -1.54 -29.38 35.04
C ASN A 69 -2.72 -28.68 35.75
N SER A 70 -2.62 -27.34 35.88
CA SER A 70 -3.63 -26.53 36.61
C SER A 70 -4.52 -25.72 35.72
N TRP A 71 -4.14 -25.52 34.47
CA TRP A 71 -4.90 -24.71 33.50
C TRP A 71 -5.44 -25.56 32.38
N PRO A 72 -6.71 -25.32 31.94
CA PRO A 72 -7.30 -26.07 30.87
C PRO A 72 -6.63 -25.78 29.52
N ALA A 73 -6.30 -26.86 28.83
CA ALA A 73 -5.81 -26.83 27.47
C ALA A 73 -6.50 -27.92 26.64
N VAL A 74 -6.93 -27.55 25.45
CA VAL A 74 -7.66 -28.42 24.51
C VAL A 74 -7.08 -28.27 23.11
N SER A 75 -7.34 -29.23 22.22
CA SER A 75 -6.99 -29.02 20.81
C SER A 75 -8.16 -29.24 19.88
N ILE A 76 -8.07 -28.65 18.70
CA ILE A 76 -8.96 -28.96 17.58
C ILE A 76 -8.68 -30.38 17.08
N SER A 77 -9.65 -30.96 16.37
CA SER A 77 -9.55 -32.32 15.83
C SER A 77 -9.07 -32.34 14.37
N SER A 78 -9.23 -31.23 13.65
CA SER A 78 -9.23 -31.18 12.20
C SER A 78 -7.98 -30.56 11.56
N GLY A 79 -7.06 -29.94 12.32
CA GLY A 79 -5.94 -29.16 11.83
C GLY A 79 -6.34 -27.80 11.27
N ALA A 80 -5.35 -26.96 10.93
CA ALA A 80 -5.51 -25.54 10.58
C ALA A 80 -6.64 -25.24 9.58
N ALA A 81 -6.65 -25.90 8.43
CA ALA A 81 -7.62 -25.61 7.33
C ALA A 81 -9.10 -25.73 7.71
N SER A 82 -9.43 -26.41 8.81
CA SER A 82 -10.82 -26.60 9.27
C SER A 82 -11.00 -26.24 10.75
N ALA A 83 -10.02 -25.59 11.35
CA ALA A 83 -9.99 -25.20 12.76
C ALA A 83 -11.25 -24.41 13.17
N HIS A 84 -11.64 -23.44 12.33
CA HIS A 84 -12.83 -22.61 12.56
C HIS A 84 -14.11 -23.42 12.76
N LYS A 85 -14.26 -24.57 12.07
CA LYS A 85 -15.45 -25.45 12.22
C LYS A 85 -15.48 -26.12 13.59
N ASP A 86 -14.36 -26.54 14.10
CA ASP A 86 -14.26 -27.16 15.43
C ASP A 86 -14.50 -26.12 16.53
N VAL A 87 -13.91 -24.93 16.40
CA VAL A 87 -14.13 -23.81 17.34
C VAL A 87 -15.59 -23.33 17.29
N GLN A 88 -16.21 -23.24 16.11
CA GLN A 88 -17.62 -22.87 15.97
C GLN A 88 -18.56 -23.83 16.72
N LYS A 89 -18.31 -25.15 16.66
CA LYS A 89 -19.07 -26.15 17.41
C LYS A 89 -18.88 -26.02 18.93
N ALA A 90 -17.66 -25.72 19.34
CA ALA A 90 -17.30 -25.59 20.75
C ALA A 90 -17.54 -24.16 21.31
N ALA A 91 -18.02 -23.21 20.49
CA ALA A 91 -18.09 -21.79 20.84
C ALA A 91 -18.86 -21.57 22.14
N ALA A 92 -20.05 -22.16 22.29
CA ALA A 92 -20.87 -22.02 23.51
C ALA A 92 -20.15 -22.50 24.79
N TRP A 93 -19.27 -23.50 24.69
CA TRP A 93 -18.46 -23.96 25.81
C TRP A 93 -17.24 -23.07 26.04
N LEU A 94 -16.54 -22.65 24.98
CA LEU A 94 -15.40 -21.74 25.06
C LEU A 94 -15.80 -20.38 25.63
N GLU A 95 -17.02 -19.90 25.33
CA GLU A 95 -17.56 -18.63 25.83
C GLU A 95 -17.76 -18.60 27.35
N GLN A 96 -17.75 -19.74 28.01
CA GLN A 96 -17.81 -19.82 29.48
C GLN A 96 -16.51 -19.38 30.17
N PHE A 97 -15.42 -19.26 29.41
CA PHE A 97 -14.16 -18.73 29.92
C PHE A 97 -14.08 -17.19 29.70
N GLU A 98 -13.39 -16.51 30.61
CA GLU A 98 -13.13 -15.08 30.46
C GLU A 98 -12.14 -14.80 29.33
N ARG A 99 -11.19 -15.75 29.11
CA ARG A 99 -10.12 -15.62 28.14
C ARG A 99 -9.90 -16.94 27.39
N VAL A 100 -9.97 -16.87 26.05
CA VAL A 100 -9.67 -17.99 25.15
C VAL A 100 -8.40 -17.68 24.39
N VAL A 101 -7.33 -18.43 24.65
CA VAL A 101 -6.04 -18.22 24.01
C VAL A 101 -5.83 -19.25 22.91
N PHE A 102 -5.74 -18.82 21.67
CA PHE A 102 -5.33 -19.65 20.53
C PHE A 102 -3.82 -19.73 20.47
N CYS A 103 -3.26 -20.93 20.63
CA CYS A 103 -1.84 -21.25 20.62
C CYS A 103 -1.60 -22.29 19.52
N PHE A 104 -1.61 -21.84 18.26
CA PHE A 104 -1.49 -22.68 17.05
C PHE A 104 -0.03 -22.68 16.55
N ASP A 105 0.25 -23.47 15.52
CA ASP A 105 1.55 -23.55 14.90
C ASP A 105 1.98 -22.18 14.34
N MET A 106 3.27 -21.86 14.40
CA MET A 106 3.83 -20.57 13.96
C MET A 106 4.13 -20.53 12.46
N ASP A 107 3.58 -21.45 11.68
CA ASP A 107 3.57 -21.36 10.21
C ASP A 107 2.37 -20.54 9.71
N ASP A 108 2.38 -20.18 8.41
CA ASP A 108 1.34 -19.30 7.85
C ASP A 108 -0.07 -19.88 7.98
N PRO A 109 -0.32 -21.19 7.69
CA PRO A 109 -1.64 -21.79 7.89
C PRO A 109 -2.13 -21.75 9.35
N GLY A 110 -1.23 -21.98 10.32
CA GLY A 110 -1.55 -21.95 11.74
C GLY A 110 -1.91 -20.54 12.22
N ARG A 111 -1.18 -19.52 11.77
CA ARG A 111 -1.46 -18.11 12.08
C ARG A 111 -2.80 -17.65 11.51
N GLU A 112 -3.08 -17.97 10.25
CA GLU A 112 -4.37 -17.66 9.62
C GLU A 112 -5.53 -18.34 10.36
N ALA A 113 -5.39 -19.62 10.68
CA ALA A 113 -6.39 -20.39 11.42
C ALA A 113 -6.65 -19.80 12.83
N ALA A 114 -5.60 -19.35 13.53
CA ALA A 114 -5.74 -18.68 14.83
C ALA A 114 -6.61 -17.41 14.73
N VAL A 115 -6.39 -16.59 13.70
CA VAL A 115 -7.17 -15.38 13.42
C VAL A 115 -8.63 -15.73 13.08
N GLU A 116 -8.86 -16.71 12.22
CA GLU A 116 -10.22 -17.17 11.87
C GLU A 116 -10.97 -17.69 13.09
N CYS A 117 -10.32 -18.48 13.95
CA CYS A 117 -10.89 -18.98 15.18
C CYS A 117 -11.19 -17.85 16.18
N ALA A 118 -10.31 -16.87 16.29
CA ALA A 118 -10.49 -15.72 17.18
C ALA A 118 -11.71 -14.87 16.81
N ARG A 119 -12.06 -14.79 15.53
CA ARG A 119 -13.26 -14.08 15.03
C ARG A 119 -14.59 -14.70 15.50
N ILE A 120 -14.58 -15.99 15.88
CA ILE A 120 -15.78 -16.72 16.33
C ILE A 120 -16.13 -16.40 17.78
N ILE A 121 -15.12 -16.08 18.59
CA ILE A 121 -15.26 -15.80 20.02
C ILE A 121 -15.70 -14.33 20.23
N THR A 122 -16.51 -14.11 21.23
CA THR A 122 -16.96 -12.75 21.60
C THR A 122 -15.80 -11.76 21.66
N PRO A 123 -15.92 -10.60 20.98
CA PRO A 123 -14.88 -9.58 21.00
C PRO A 123 -14.39 -9.25 22.41
N GLY A 124 -13.09 -9.24 22.60
CA GLY A 124 -12.48 -8.99 23.89
C GLY A 124 -12.05 -10.25 24.65
N LYS A 125 -12.60 -11.43 24.34
CA LYS A 125 -12.26 -12.69 24.99
C LYS A 125 -11.20 -13.53 24.26
N ALA A 126 -11.03 -13.35 22.95
CA ALA A 126 -10.06 -14.07 22.13
C ALA A 126 -8.67 -13.47 22.24
N TYR A 127 -7.65 -14.32 22.37
CA TYR A 127 -6.25 -13.96 22.43
C TYR A 127 -5.44 -14.90 21.53
N ILE A 128 -4.36 -14.43 20.95
CA ILE A 128 -3.45 -15.21 20.11
C ILE A 128 -2.07 -15.18 20.73
N ALA A 129 -1.50 -16.38 21.00
CA ALA A 129 -0.17 -16.55 21.51
C ALA A 129 0.84 -16.64 20.36
N GLU A 130 1.98 -15.98 20.51
CA GLU A 130 3.12 -16.07 19.58
C GLU A 130 4.25 -16.83 20.28
N LEU A 131 4.68 -17.94 19.66
CA LEU A 131 5.74 -18.80 20.20
C LEU A 131 7.08 -18.52 19.51
N PRO A 132 8.20 -18.61 20.24
CA PRO A 132 9.55 -18.55 19.65
C PRO A 132 9.94 -19.74 18.78
N LEU A 133 9.27 -20.89 18.92
CA LEU A 133 9.45 -22.10 18.12
C LEU A 133 8.14 -22.44 17.39
N LYS A 134 8.17 -23.47 16.56
CA LYS A 134 7.06 -23.84 15.69
C LYS A 134 5.76 -24.10 16.44
N ASP A 135 5.80 -24.89 17.50
CA ASP A 135 4.63 -25.31 18.26
C ASP A 135 4.93 -25.49 19.75
N ALA A 136 3.90 -25.74 20.57
CA ALA A 136 4.04 -25.90 22.01
C ALA A 136 4.82 -27.16 22.40
N SER A 137 4.73 -28.24 21.62
CA SER A 137 5.50 -29.47 21.81
C SER A 137 7.00 -29.21 21.61
N ASP A 138 7.37 -28.50 20.58
CA ASP A 138 8.77 -28.12 20.32
C ASP A 138 9.33 -27.24 21.45
N MET A 139 8.53 -26.36 22.02
CA MET A 139 8.92 -25.54 23.18
C MET A 139 9.27 -26.41 24.40
N VAL A 140 8.43 -27.42 24.69
CA VAL A 140 8.66 -28.33 25.81
C VAL A 140 9.88 -29.24 25.55
N GLN A 141 10.02 -29.77 24.34
CA GLN A 141 11.19 -30.61 23.95
C GLN A 141 12.51 -29.83 24.02
N ALA A 142 12.48 -28.55 23.72
CA ALA A 142 13.64 -27.66 23.86
C ALA A 142 13.88 -27.15 25.28
N ASN A 143 13.19 -27.70 26.30
CA ASN A 143 13.25 -27.26 27.69
C ASN A 143 12.87 -25.75 27.90
N ARG A 144 12.04 -25.16 27.02
CA ARG A 144 11.61 -23.77 27.08
C ARG A 144 10.19 -23.61 27.64
N SER A 145 9.75 -24.48 28.54
CA SER A 145 8.42 -24.46 29.13
C SER A 145 8.07 -23.12 29.81
N LYS A 146 9.05 -22.46 30.42
CA LYS A 146 8.84 -21.13 31.04
C LYS A 146 8.48 -20.08 30.00
N GLU A 147 9.12 -20.11 28.86
CA GLU A 147 8.82 -19.16 27.74
C GLU A 147 7.47 -19.47 27.10
N LEU A 148 7.10 -20.76 26.97
CA LEU A 148 5.76 -21.15 26.52
C LEU A 148 4.68 -20.58 27.46
N VAL A 149 4.83 -20.74 28.75
CA VAL A 149 3.90 -20.17 29.74
C VAL A 149 3.84 -18.64 29.63
N GLN A 150 4.99 -18.01 29.50
CA GLN A 150 5.07 -16.54 29.32
C GLN A 150 4.38 -16.08 28.05
N ALA A 151 4.56 -16.77 26.91
CA ALA A 151 3.89 -16.48 25.65
C ALA A 151 2.36 -16.57 25.77
N ILE A 152 1.86 -17.60 26.48
CA ILE A 152 0.42 -17.76 26.73
C ILE A 152 -0.13 -16.61 27.61
N TRP A 153 0.57 -16.23 28.68
CA TRP A 153 0.15 -15.12 29.53
C TRP A 153 0.23 -13.75 28.83
N ASN A 154 1.23 -13.57 27.96
CA ASN A 154 1.45 -12.37 27.18
C ASN A 154 0.70 -12.39 25.84
N ALA A 155 -0.14 -13.42 25.58
CA ALA A 155 -0.92 -13.51 24.35
C ALA A 155 -1.67 -12.23 24.10
N ARG A 156 -1.62 -11.74 22.85
CA ARG A 156 -2.26 -10.49 22.45
C ARG A 156 -3.74 -10.70 22.27
N GLN A 157 -4.54 -9.80 22.82
CA GLN A 157 -5.97 -9.78 22.55
C GLN A 157 -6.22 -9.64 21.06
N TYR A 158 -7.01 -10.54 20.49
CA TYR A 158 -7.40 -10.41 19.10
C TYR A 158 -8.24 -9.13 18.91
N ARG A 159 -7.80 -8.33 17.98
CA ARG A 159 -8.52 -7.14 17.51
C ARG A 159 -8.66 -7.27 16.00
N PRO A 160 -9.80 -6.88 15.40
CA PRO A 160 -9.90 -6.77 13.96
C PRO A 160 -8.76 -5.90 13.41
N ASP A 161 -8.29 -6.24 12.21
CA ASP A 161 -7.24 -5.47 11.55
C ASP A 161 -7.57 -3.98 11.53
N GLY A 162 -6.58 -3.15 11.78
CA GLY A 162 -6.72 -1.68 11.77
C GLY A 162 -7.03 -1.03 13.13
N ILE A 163 -7.32 -1.80 14.20
CA ILE A 163 -7.50 -1.23 15.55
C ILE A 163 -6.18 -1.25 16.31
N LEU A 164 -5.55 -0.08 16.43
CA LEU A 164 -4.28 0.09 17.13
C LEU A 164 -4.47 0.77 18.49
N SER A 165 -3.66 0.44 19.48
CA SER A 165 -3.60 1.12 20.76
C SER A 165 -2.66 2.32 20.69
N VAL A 166 -2.88 3.31 21.56
CA VAL A 166 -1.98 4.46 21.68
C VAL A 166 -0.53 4.02 21.99
N SER A 167 -0.33 2.95 22.75
CA SER A 167 1.01 2.43 23.06
C SER A 167 1.76 1.91 21.82
N GLU A 168 1.04 1.34 20.84
CA GLU A 168 1.62 0.87 19.58
C GLU A 168 2.01 2.03 18.65
N LEU A 169 1.27 3.14 18.73
CA LEU A 169 1.48 4.32 17.89
C LEU A 169 2.48 5.32 18.49
N LYS A 170 2.58 5.37 19.83
CA LYS A 170 3.30 6.43 20.57
C LYS A 170 4.73 6.64 20.09
N ALA A 171 5.48 5.57 19.86
CA ALA A 171 6.89 5.67 19.45
C ALA A 171 7.07 6.38 18.09
N LYS A 172 6.11 6.19 17.18
CA LYS A 172 6.10 6.85 15.85
C LYS A 172 5.50 8.27 15.96
N ALA A 173 4.42 8.43 16.72
CA ALA A 173 3.70 9.69 16.80
C ALA A 173 4.47 10.81 17.52
N ILE A 174 5.46 10.48 18.34
CA ILE A 174 6.30 11.45 19.06
C ILE A 174 7.45 12.00 18.20
N LEU A 175 7.73 11.37 17.06
CA LEU A 175 8.77 11.85 16.15
C LEU A 175 8.34 13.19 15.53
N PRO A 176 9.24 14.17 15.43
CA PRO A 176 8.91 15.44 14.79
C PRO A 176 8.58 15.22 13.31
N PRO A 177 7.62 15.97 12.74
CA PRO A 177 7.40 15.98 11.30
C PRO A 177 8.66 16.40 10.55
N SER A 178 8.91 15.79 9.41
CA SER A 178 10.05 16.11 8.54
C SER A 178 9.57 16.40 7.12
N PHE A 179 10.38 17.13 6.35
CA PHE A 179 10.14 17.25 4.92
C PHE A 179 10.18 15.87 4.26
N GLY A 180 9.32 15.68 3.26
CA GLY A 180 9.37 14.54 2.36
C GLY A 180 10.53 14.66 1.37
N LEU A 181 10.46 13.83 0.32
CA LEU A 181 11.43 13.88 -0.78
C LEU A 181 11.23 15.18 -1.59
N PRO A 182 12.30 15.84 -2.02
CA PRO A 182 12.14 17.10 -2.75
C PRO A 182 11.51 16.87 -4.13
N PHE A 183 10.65 17.80 -4.53
CA PHE A 183 10.32 17.99 -5.94
C PHE A 183 11.52 18.64 -6.67
N PRO A 184 11.58 18.56 -8.02
CA PRO A 184 12.58 19.32 -8.76
C PRO A 184 12.41 20.84 -8.64
N PHE A 185 11.30 21.28 -8.03
CA PHE A 185 10.91 22.69 -7.89
C PHE A 185 10.91 23.11 -6.42
N PRO A 186 11.78 24.05 -6.02
CA PRO A 186 11.90 24.51 -4.63
C PRO A 186 10.61 25.08 -4.04
N ALA A 187 9.88 25.93 -4.79
CA ALA A 187 8.64 26.52 -4.30
C ALA A 187 7.58 25.44 -4.01
N LEU A 188 7.49 24.40 -4.88
CA LEU A 188 6.57 23.29 -4.66
C LEU A 188 6.95 22.49 -3.41
N THR A 189 8.24 22.18 -3.25
CA THR A 189 8.73 21.47 -2.07
C THR A 189 8.42 22.25 -0.78
N LYS A 190 8.69 23.57 -0.80
CA LYS A 190 8.44 24.45 0.35
C LYS A 190 6.94 24.52 0.68
N ALA A 191 6.10 24.67 -0.32
CA ALA A 191 4.66 24.82 -0.15
C ALA A 191 3.98 23.52 0.34
N THR A 192 4.42 22.34 -0.13
CA THR A 192 3.79 21.06 0.16
C THR A 192 4.56 20.19 1.15
N TYR A 193 5.67 20.68 1.68
CA TYR A 193 6.61 19.91 2.51
C TYR A 193 7.21 18.68 1.82
N GLY A 194 7.21 18.65 0.47
CA GLY A 194 7.79 17.60 -0.36
C GLY A 194 6.89 16.40 -0.60
N ILE A 195 7.48 15.37 -1.24
CA ILE A 195 6.80 14.13 -1.63
C ILE A 195 6.89 13.14 -0.47
N ARG A 196 5.74 12.70 0.05
CA ARG A 196 5.66 11.76 1.17
C ARG A 196 5.30 10.36 0.70
N ARG A 197 5.84 9.36 1.39
CA ARG A 197 5.48 7.95 1.21
C ARG A 197 4.05 7.69 1.70
N GLY A 198 3.34 6.81 1.01
CA GLY A 198 1.95 6.51 1.32
C GLY A 198 0.94 7.42 0.62
N GLU A 199 1.38 8.33 -0.25
CA GLU A 199 0.52 9.37 -0.84
C GLU A 199 0.29 9.23 -2.35
N LEU A 200 -0.86 9.76 -2.78
CA LEU A 200 -1.24 9.93 -4.19
C LEU A 200 -1.11 11.38 -4.63
N TYR A 201 -0.47 11.56 -5.78
CA TYR A 201 -0.23 12.86 -6.42
C TYR A 201 -0.91 12.89 -7.79
N GLY A 202 -1.96 13.71 -7.94
CA GLY A 202 -2.72 13.87 -9.17
C GLY A 202 -2.33 15.10 -9.95
N TYR A 203 -2.17 14.99 -11.27
CA TYR A 203 -1.79 16.08 -12.17
C TYR A 203 -2.82 16.22 -13.29
N GLY A 204 -3.33 17.44 -13.47
CA GLY A 204 -4.28 17.76 -14.54
C GLY A 204 -3.78 18.93 -15.39
N ALA A 205 -4.01 18.85 -16.69
CA ALA A 205 -3.74 19.97 -17.59
C ALA A 205 -4.49 19.80 -18.92
N GLY A 206 -4.67 20.87 -19.65
CA GLY A 206 -5.15 20.82 -21.03
C GLY A 206 -4.22 20.03 -21.95
N VAL A 207 -4.72 19.70 -23.14
CA VAL A 207 -3.93 18.99 -24.15
C VAL A 207 -2.73 19.85 -24.57
N GLY A 208 -1.51 19.28 -24.53
CA GLY A 208 -0.28 19.98 -24.92
C GLY A 208 0.24 21.03 -23.93
N SER A 209 -0.28 21.06 -22.70
CA SER A 209 0.19 21.99 -21.65
C SER A 209 1.41 21.53 -20.86
N GLY A 210 2.11 20.47 -21.30
CA GLY A 210 3.38 20.05 -20.70
C GLY A 210 3.31 18.93 -19.66
N LYS A 211 2.16 18.24 -19.46
CA LYS A 211 2.00 17.13 -18.50
C LYS A 211 3.10 16.09 -18.59
N THR A 212 3.33 15.58 -19.80
CA THR A 212 4.32 14.50 -20.03
C THR A 212 5.75 15.00 -19.79
N SER A 213 6.06 16.26 -20.08
CA SER A 213 7.37 16.86 -19.78
C SER A 213 7.58 16.96 -18.27
N LEU A 214 6.59 17.41 -17.52
CA LEU A 214 6.61 17.43 -16.06
C LEU A 214 6.83 16.04 -15.49
N PHE A 215 6.08 15.03 -15.96
CA PHE A 215 6.22 13.66 -15.49
C PHE A 215 7.62 13.10 -15.75
N LYS A 216 8.19 13.35 -16.92
CA LYS A 216 9.56 12.96 -17.26
C LYS A 216 10.56 13.62 -16.33
N GLN A 217 10.39 14.89 -16.02
CA GLN A 217 11.28 15.58 -15.10
C GLN A 217 11.15 15.06 -13.65
N LEU A 218 9.94 14.76 -13.18
CA LEU A 218 9.74 14.12 -11.89
C LEU A 218 10.39 12.73 -11.81
N MET A 219 10.26 11.91 -12.87
CA MET A 219 10.95 10.63 -12.94
C MET A 219 12.48 10.82 -12.95
N LEU A 220 12.96 11.75 -13.75
CA LEU A 220 14.40 12.02 -13.89
C LEU A 220 14.99 12.49 -12.58
N SER A 221 14.36 13.44 -11.87
CA SER A 221 14.82 13.92 -10.56
C SER A 221 14.74 12.85 -9.46
N THR A 222 13.89 11.85 -9.62
CA THR A 222 13.84 10.69 -8.73
C THR A 222 15.03 9.75 -8.96
N MET A 223 15.40 9.53 -10.22
CA MET A 223 16.54 8.69 -10.61
C MET A 223 17.88 9.41 -10.47
N PHE A 224 17.89 10.71 -10.74
CA PHE A 224 19.09 11.57 -10.71
C PHE A 224 18.86 12.78 -9.81
N PRO A 225 18.95 12.59 -8.47
CA PRO A 225 18.68 13.66 -7.51
C PRO A 225 19.59 14.89 -7.61
N GLU A 226 20.75 14.74 -8.25
CA GLU A 226 21.65 15.85 -8.54
C GLU A 226 21.09 16.87 -9.54
N MET A 227 19.99 16.52 -10.22
CA MET A 227 19.27 17.43 -11.14
C MET A 227 18.15 18.21 -10.44
N ILE A 228 18.02 18.10 -9.13
CA ILE A 228 17.08 18.88 -8.33
C ILE A 228 17.66 20.26 -8.10
N ASP A 229 16.90 21.31 -8.39
CA ASP A 229 17.31 22.69 -8.17
C ASP A 229 17.66 22.96 -6.69
N ASP A 230 18.54 23.92 -6.43
CA ASP A 230 18.90 24.32 -5.08
C ASP A 230 17.65 24.85 -4.32
N HIS A 231 17.36 24.27 -3.17
CA HIS A 231 16.23 24.61 -2.34
C HIS A 231 16.54 25.71 -1.29
N GLY A 232 17.76 26.26 -1.30
CA GLY A 232 18.15 27.31 -0.38
C GLY A 232 17.95 26.93 1.09
N ASP A 233 17.14 27.72 1.82
CA ASP A 233 16.90 27.52 3.26
C ASP A 233 15.89 26.41 3.60
N VAL A 234 15.35 25.68 2.62
CA VAL A 234 14.44 24.57 2.90
C VAL A 234 15.24 23.40 3.47
N PRO A 235 14.89 22.88 4.68
CA PRO A 235 15.69 21.83 5.34
C PRO A 235 15.40 20.45 4.76
N ILE A 236 15.79 20.24 3.51
CA ILE A 236 15.65 18.96 2.81
C ILE A 236 16.99 18.21 2.77
N THR A 237 16.89 16.91 2.63
CA THR A 237 18.05 16.06 2.30
C THR A 237 17.86 15.56 0.87
N ILE A 238 18.85 15.77 0.02
CA ILE A 238 18.85 15.20 -1.33
C ILE A 238 18.98 13.67 -1.16
N PRO A 239 18.01 12.89 -1.66
CA PRO A 239 18.02 11.45 -1.49
C PRO A 239 19.05 10.78 -2.41
N GLU A 240 19.34 9.52 -2.13
CA GLU A 240 20.02 8.64 -3.09
C GLU A 240 19.14 8.38 -4.31
N PRO A 241 19.72 8.03 -5.48
CA PRO A 241 18.99 7.60 -6.66
C PRO A 241 17.97 6.50 -6.34
N ARG A 242 16.75 6.62 -6.86
CA ARG A 242 15.67 5.67 -6.58
C ARG A 242 15.05 5.14 -7.88
N PRO A 243 14.71 3.84 -7.92
CA PRO A 243 14.04 3.26 -9.08
C PRO A 243 12.60 3.77 -9.22
N VAL A 244 12.21 4.01 -10.47
CA VAL A 244 10.85 4.43 -10.86
C VAL A 244 10.17 3.37 -11.71
N GLY A 245 8.91 3.09 -11.44
CA GLY A 245 8.02 2.29 -12.28
C GLY A 245 7.16 3.22 -13.14
N ALA A 246 7.27 3.10 -14.46
CA ALA A 246 6.60 3.99 -15.40
C ALA A 246 5.58 3.25 -16.25
N LEU A 247 4.28 3.50 -15.98
CA LEU A 247 3.14 2.98 -16.73
C LEU A 247 2.61 4.09 -17.67
N LEU A 248 3.28 4.30 -18.81
CA LEU A 248 2.96 5.35 -19.77
C LEU A 248 2.18 4.72 -20.93
N LEU A 249 0.85 4.64 -20.78
CA LEU A 249 -0.03 3.87 -21.66
C LEU A 249 -0.20 4.47 -23.07
N GLU A 250 0.21 5.74 -23.28
CA GLU A 250 0.14 6.44 -24.56
C GLU A 250 1.49 6.70 -25.19
N GLU A 251 2.58 6.25 -24.59
CA GLU A 251 3.92 6.51 -25.13
C GLU A 251 4.76 5.23 -25.25
N ASN A 252 5.51 5.14 -26.36
CA ASN A 252 6.44 4.04 -26.56
C ASN A 252 7.63 4.15 -25.60
N PRO A 253 8.00 3.07 -24.87
CA PRO A 253 9.10 3.09 -23.90
C PRO A 253 10.45 3.53 -24.47
N VAL A 254 10.75 3.18 -25.73
CA VAL A 254 11.99 3.61 -26.41
C VAL A 254 12.04 5.12 -26.58
N LYS A 255 10.91 5.73 -26.94
CA LYS A 255 10.80 7.20 -27.08
C LYS A 255 10.94 7.86 -25.70
N THR A 256 10.33 7.28 -24.67
CA THR A 256 10.46 7.80 -23.30
C THR A 256 11.91 7.74 -22.82
N LEU A 257 12.57 6.58 -22.96
CA LEU A 257 13.97 6.40 -22.57
C LEU A 257 14.88 7.41 -23.29
N ARG A 258 14.71 7.55 -24.63
CA ARG A 258 15.47 8.52 -25.41
C ARG A 258 15.24 9.96 -24.94
N THR A 259 14.01 10.32 -24.59
CA THR A 259 13.69 11.66 -24.08
C THR A 259 14.32 11.91 -22.72
N LEU A 260 14.20 10.95 -21.77
CA LEU A 260 14.79 11.04 -20.44
C LEU A 260 16.32 11.15 -20.49
N ALA A 261 16.98 10.32 -21.32
CA ALA A 261 18.42 10.37 -21.50
C ALA A 261 18.86 11.71 -22.13
N GLY A 262 18.09 12.22 -23.10
CA GLY A 262 18.34 13.53 -23.66
C GLY A 262 18.22 14.66 -22.64
N MET A 263 17.19 14.65 -21.81
CA MET A 263 17.02 15.61 -20.70
C MET A 263 18.19 15.52 -19.70
N ALA A 264 18.69 14.31 -19.42
CA ALA A 264 19.80 14.08 -18.51
C ALA A 264 21.13 14.69 -19.01
N ILE A 265 21.32 14.76 -20.34
CA ILE A 265 22.49 15.40 -20.97
C ILE A 265 22.21 16.85 -21.44
N GLY A 266 21.06 17.41 -21.04
CA GLY A 266 20.68 18.79 -21.39
C GLY A 266 20.37 18.99 -22.89
N LYS A 267 19.89 17.98 -23.61
CA LYS A 267 19.60 18.06 -25.05
C LYS A 267 18.29 17.37 -25.43
N ARG A 268 17.52 17.97 -26.32
CA ARG A 268 16.27 17.41 -26.82
C ARG A 268 16.50 16.42 -27.96
N VAL A 269 17.25 15.35 -27.72
CA VAL A 269 17.66 14.36 -28.75
C VAL A 269 16.53 13.63 -29.48
N HIS A 270 15.30 13.78 -29.01
CA HIS A 270 14.09 13.27 -29.67
C HIS A 270 13.58 14.19 -30.77
N VAL A 271 14.16 15.39 -30.91
CA VAL A 271 13.82 16.36 -31.96
C VAL A 271 14.77 16.18 -33.12
N PRO A 272 14.27 16.00 -34.38
CA PRO A 272 15.14 15.90 -35.54
C PRO A 272 16.03 17.13 -35.72
N GLY A 273 17.30 16.92 -36.06
CA GLY A 273 18.27 17.98 -36.32
C GLY A 273 19.02 18.48 -35.07
N VAL A 274 18.69 17.98 -33.87
CA VAL A 274 19.49 18.25 -32.66
C VAL A 274 20.76 17.43 -32.70
N ASP A 275 21.93 18.10 -32.60
CA ASP A 275 23.22 17.46 -32.55
C ASP A 275 23.53 16.95 -31.13
N PHE A 276 23.98 15.70 -31.01
CA PHE A 276 24.34 15.07 -29.74
C PHE A 276 25.45 14.03 -29.93
N ASP A 277 26.20 13.78 -28.88
CA ASP A 277 27.20 12.72 -28.83
C ASP A 277 26.46 11.38 -28.46
N GLU A 278 26.59 10.38 -29.35
CA GLU A 278 25.99 9.07 -29.12
C GLU A 278 26.56 8.35 -27.91
N ALA A 279 27.86 8.55 -27.60
CA ALA A 279 28.50 7.93 -26.44
C ALA A 279 28.00 8.59 -25.12
N GLU A 280 27.80 9.91 -25.11
CA GLU A 280 27.22 10.63 -23.98
C GLU A 280 25.76 10.20 -23.72
N LEU A 281 24.97 10.08 -24.78
CA LEU A 281 23.60 9.60 -24.70
C LEU A 281 23.53 8.15 -24.19
N ALA A 282 24.38 7.27 -24.70
CA ALA A 282 24.46 5.88 -24.25
C ALA A 282 24.86 5.81 -22.77
N ALA A 283 25.84 6.58 -22.33
CA ALA A 283 26.24 6.64 -20.92
C ALA A 283 25.11 7.12 -20.00
N ALA A 284 24.29 8.08 -20.46
CA ALA A 284 23.10 8.51 -19.72
C ALA A 284 22.06 7.40 -19.60
N MET A 285 21.87 6.59 -20.66
CA MET A 285 20.98 5.41 -20.63
C MET A 285 21.54 4.32 -19.72
N ASP A 286 22.85 4.06 -19.73
CA ASP A 286 23.50 3.08 -18.84
C ASP A 286 23.30 3.45 -17.35
N ARG A 287 23.32 4.74 -17.04
CA ARG A 287 23.01 5.23 -15.68
C ARG A 287 21.56 4.97 -15.25
N MET A 288 20.64 4.78 -16.19
CA MET A 288 19.24 4.47 -15.90
C MET A 288 19.01 2.97 -15.68
N GLU A 289 20.00 2.13 -15.97
CA GLU A 289 19.89 0.69 -15.73
C GLU A 289 19.67 0.41 -14.24
N GLY A 290 18.67 -0.42 -13.93
CA GLY A 290 18.22 -0.68 -12.55
C GLY A 290 17.46 0.48 -11.86
N LEU A 291 17.28 1.63 -12.54
CA LEU A 291 16.53 2.77 -12.03
C LEU A 291 15.23 3.03 -12.80
N PHE A 292 15.20 2.76 -14.10
CA PHE A 292 14.04 3.01 -14.96
C PHE A 292 13.37 1.70 -15.37
N PHE A 293 12.11 1.50 -14.95
CA PHE A 293 11.31 0.31 -15.23
C PHE A 293 10.04 0.68 -15.99
N PRO A 294 10.10 0.87 -17.31
CA PRO A 294 8.94 1.17 -18.11
C PRO A 294 8.09 -0.07 -18.37
N TYR A 295 6.77 0.09 -18.29
CA TYR A 295 5.84 -0.92 -18.75
C TYR A 295 5.69 -0.86 -20.28
N ASN A 296 6.00 -1.96 -20.96
CA ASN A 296 5.91 -2.04 -22.41
C ASN A 296 4.49 -2.42 -22.84
N HIS A 297 3.59 -1.46 -22.83
CA HIS A 297 2.23 -1.60 -23.34
C HIS A 297 1.75 -0.25 -23.88
N PHE A 298 1.01 -0.31 -24.99
CA PHE A 298 0.39 0.87 -25.59
C PHE A 298 -1.11 0.63 -25.72
N GLY A 299 -1.91 1.56 -25.21
CA GLY A 299 -3.37 1.54 -25.27
C GLY A 299 -4.04 1.14 -23.94
N ALA A 300 -5.32 0.85 -24.03
CA ALA A 300 -6.14 0.50 -22.87
C ALA A 300 -5.79 -0.87 -22.29
N LYS A 301 -5.89 -1.00 -20.98
CA LYS A 301 -5.68 -2.22 -20.20
C LYS A 301 -6.71 -2.31 -19.08
N ASP A 302 -7.12 -3.52 -18.73
CA ASP A 302 -7.98 -3.79 -17.59
C ASP A 302 -7.28 -3.44 -16.26
N TRP A 303 -8.07 -2.97 -15.29
CA TRP A 303 -7.54 -2.52 -14.00
C TRP A 303 -6.84 -3.63 -13.21
N ASP A 304 -7.40 -4.84 -13.18
CA ASP A 304 -6.82 -5.93 -12.41
C ASP A 304 -5.40 -6.27 -12.86
N GLY A 305 -5.16 -6.32 -14.17
CA GLY A 305 -3.82 -6.53 -14.71
C GLY A 305 -2.83 -5.41 -14.38
N ILE A 306 -3.29 -4.15 -14.35
CA ILE A 306 -2.45 -3.01 -13.95
C ILE A 306 -2.20 -3.03 -12.43
N LYS A 307 -3.19 -3.35 -11.63
CA LYS A 307 -3.07 -3.49 -10.18
C LYS A 307 -2.02 -4.53 -9.79
N ASP A 308 -2.06 -5.70 -10.42
CA ASP A 308 -1.08 -6.76 -10.18
C ASP A 308 0.33 -6.34 -10.62
N LEU A 309 0.45 -5.62 -11.73
CA LEU A 309 1.72 -5.08 -12.20
C LEU A 309 2.31 -4.06 -11.20
N ILE A 310 1.50 -3.12 -10.71
CA ILE A 310 1.93 -2.15 -9.69
C ILE A 310 2.38 -2.90 -8.42
N ARG A 311 1.62 -3.89 -7.98
CA ARG A 311 2.00 -4.72 -6.82
C ARG A 311 3.33 -5.45 -7.04
N TYR A 312 3.55 -6.02 -8.23
CA TYR A 312 4.82 -6.66 -8.57
C TYR A 312 5.98 -5.66 -8.57
N MET A 313 5.79 -4.46 -9.16
CA MET A 313 6.81 -3.41 -9.10
C MET A 313 7.17 -3.04 -7.65
N ILE A 314 6.16 -2.87 -6.79
CA ILE A 314 6.37 -2.47 -5.39
C ILE A 314 6.98 -3.59 -4.53
N LEU A 315 6.44 -4.80 -4.61
CA LEU A 315 6.80 -5.91 -3.72
C LEU A 315 7.91 -6.79 -4.30
N GLY A 316 7.89 -7.03 -5.62
CA GLY A 316 8.85 -7.90 -6.30
C GLY A 316 10.14 -7.18 -6.67
N LEU A 317 10.05 -5.94 -7.15
CA LEU A 317 11.21 -5.14 -7.58
C LEU A 317 11.63 -4.07 -6.56
N GLY A 318 10.87 -3.87 -5.48
CA GLY A 318 11.18 -2.86 -4.44
C GLY A 318 10.96 -1.41 -4.86
N ILE A 319 10.30 -1.17 -6.00
CA ILE A 319 10.06 0.16 -6.55
C ILE A 319 8.98 0.85 -5.73
N LYS A 320 9.28 2.04 -5.19
CA LYS A 320 8.34 2.80 -4.35
C LYS A 320 7.82 4.08 -5.00
N ASP A 321 8.33 4.44 -6.17
CA ASP A 321 7.94 5.61 -6.94
C ASP A 321 7.29 5.15 -8.25
N ILE A 322 5.96 5.25 -8.35
CA ILE A 322 5.15 4.76 -9.48
C ILE A 322 4.55 5.94 -10.23
N PHE A 323 4.68 5.92 -11.55
CA PHE A 323 4.15 6.96 -12.45
C PHE A 323 3.16 6.35 -13.44
N LEU A 324 1.91 6.85 -13.43
CA LEU A 324 0.79 6.38 -14.25
C LEU A 324 0.29 7.50 -15.19
N ASP A 325 0.52 7.38 -16.47
CA ASP A 325 0.02 8.27 -17.53
C ASP A 325 -0.80 7.48 -18.54
N HIS A 326 -2.09 7.62 -18.60
CA HIS A 326 -3.02 8.42 -17.79
C HIS A 326 -4.14 7.52 -17.21
N LEU A 327 -4.73 7.99 -16.12
CA LEU A 327 -5.75 7.26 -15.36
C LEU A 327 -6.99 6.87 -16.19
N THR A 328 -7.45 7.74 -17.10
CA THR A 328 -8.65 7.50 -17.91
C THR A 328 -8.49 6.36 -18.93
N ALA A 329 -7.26 5.96 -19.30
CA ALA A 329 -7.04 4.81 -20.16
C ALA A 329 -7.46 3.48 -19.49
N LEU A 330 -7.53 3.45 -18.16
CA LEU A 330 -7.94 2.29 -17.38
C LEU A 330 -9.47 2.10 -17.34
N LEU A 331 -10.22 3.09 -17.81
CA LEU A 331 -11.69 3.05 -17.83
C LEU A 331 -12.26 2.46 -19.11
N ALA A 332 -11.44 2.25 -20.13
CA ALA A 332 -11.89 1.86 -21.47
C ALA A 332 -12.68 0.54 -21.52
N PHE A 333 -12.55 -0.32 -20.53
CA PHE A 333 -13.29 -1.58 -20.42
C PHE A 333 -14.35 -1.58 -19.33
N ALA A 334 -14.59 -0.44 -18.68
CA ALA A 334 -15.56 -0.32 -17.60
C ALA A 334 -16.99 -0.15 -18.17
N GLU A 335 -17.96 -0.82 -17.54
CA GLU A 335 -19.39 -0.60 -17.84
C GLU A 335 -19.92 0.70 -17.23
N ASP A 336 -19.33 1.13 -16.11
CA ASP A 336 -19.66 2.35 -15.38
C ASP A 336 -18.36 3.04 -14.96
N ASP A 337 -17.97 4.06 -15.72
CA ASP A 337 -16.74 4.83 -15.52
C ASP A 337 -16.59 5.39 -14.10
N ARG A 338 -17.71 5.82 -13.51
CA ARG A 338 -17.68 6.41 -12.16
C ARG A 338 -17.34 5.38 -11.09
N LYS A 339 -18.01 4.22 -11.12
CA LYS A 339 -17.75 3.15 -10.14
C LYS A 339 -16.35 2.57 -10.33
N ALA A 340 -15.94 2.37 -11.58
CA ALA A 340 -14.61 1.91 -11.89
C ALA A 340 -13.54 2.87 -11.36
N LEU A 341 -13.71 4.17 -11.59
CA LEU A 341 -12.77 5.18 -11.10
C LEU A 341 -12.75 5.29 -9.57
N ASP A 342 -13.91 5.20 -8.90
CA ASP A 342 -13.98 5.16 -7.44
C ASP A 342 -13.18 3.96 -6.88
N MET A 343 -13.30 2.78 -7.51
CA MET A 343 -12.58 1.57 -7.14
C MET A 343 -11.07 1.71 -7.42
N ILE A 344 -10.68 2.17 -8.62
CA ILE A 344 -9.27 2.38 -9.00
C ILE A 344 -8.59 3.32 -8.02
N MET A 345 -9.21 4.45 -7.72
CA MET A 345 -8.64 5.46 -6.82
C MET A 345 -8.52 4.95 -5.38
N ALA A 346 -9.51 4.19 -4.91
CA ALA A 346 -9.46 3.55 -3.60
C ALA A 346 -8.34 2.50 -3.51
N ASP A 347 -8.19 1.67 -4.55
CA ASP A 347 -7.12 0.67 -4.64
C ASP A 347 -5.73 1.33 -4.68
N LEU A 348 -5.55 2.38 -5.51
CA LEU A 348 -4.28 3.13 -5.58
C LEU A 348 -3.93 3.75 -4.22
N ALA A 349 -4.89 4.38 -3.53
CA ALA A 349 -4.67 4.95 -2.21
C ALA A 349 -4.30 3.88 -1.17
N SER A 350 -5.01 2.74 -1.19
CA SER A 350 -4.73 1.60 -0.31
C SER A 350 -3.33 1.02 -0.55
N MET A 351 -2.93 0.85 -1.82
CA MET A 351 -1.59 0.35 -2.17
C MET A 351 -0.49 1.35 -1.76
N ALA A 352 -0.70 2.64 -1.98
CA ALA A 352 0.25 3.67 -1.58
C ALA A 352 0.49 3.61 -0.06
N GLU A 353 -0.56 3.64 0.73
CA GLU A 353 -0.50 3.59 2.21
C GLU A 353 0.10 2.26 2.69
N GLN A 354 -0.47 1.12 2.27
CA GLN A 354 -0.08 -0.20 2.76
C GLN A 354 1.38 -0.53 2.47
N TYR A 355 1.89 -0.13 1.31
CA TYR A 355 3.23 -0.46 0.87
C TYR A 355 4.23 0.69 1.03
N SER A 356 3.79 1.81 1.62
CA SER A 356 4.59 3.02 1.74
C SER A 356 5.21 3.43 0.40
N ALA A 357 4.39 3.42 -0.65
CA ALA A 357 4.76 3.81 -2.00
C ALA A 357 4.24 5.22 -2.31
N THR A 358 4.86 5.90 -3.25
CA THR A 358 4.36 7.15 -3.82
C THR A 358 3.82 6.88 -5.21
N ILE A 359 2.58 7.28 -5.48
CA ILE A 359 1.98 7.07 -6.79
C ILE A 359 1.60 8.42 -7.39
N HIS A 360 2.20 8.73 -8.53
CA HIS A 360 1.90 9.90 -9.35
C HIS A 360 1.01 9.48 -10.50
N PHE A 361 -0.07 10.22 -10.77
CA PHE A 361 -0.93 9.92 -11.90
C PHE A 361 -1.36 11.18 -12.65
N ILE A 362 -1.49 11.06 -13.94
CA ILE A 362 -2.11 12.09 -14.81
C ILE A 362 -3.58 11.76 -15.01
N SER A 363 -4.42 12.79 -14.95
CA SER A 363 -5.83 12.71 -15.33
C SER A 363 -6.15 13.73 -16.42
N HIS A 364 -6.99 13.35 -17.37
CA HIS A 364 -7.55 14.30 -18.33
C HIS A 364 -8.56 15.23 -17.65
N LEU A 365 -8.65 16.42 -18.19
CA LEU A 365 -9.63 17.42 -17.77
C LEU A 365 -10.86 17.39 -18.67
N THR A 366 -12.01 17.65 -18.09
CA THR A 366 -13.25 17.94 -18.84
C THR A 366 -13.15 19.33 -19.47
N THR A 367 -13.82 19.53 -20.60
CA THR A 367 -13.89 20.84 -21.25
C THR A 367 -14.68 21.83 -20.37
N PRO A 368 -14.08 22.98 -20.01
CA PRO A 368 -14.77 23.98 -19.20
C PRO A 368 -15.87 24.69 -20.01
N SER A 369 -16.83 25.29 -19.31
CA SER A 369 -17.86 26.14 -19.94
C SER A 369 -17.35 27.54 -20.32
N GLY A 370 -16.17 27.94 -19.84
CA GLY A 370 -15.51 29.22 -20.08
C GLY A 370 -14.31 29.07 -21.01
N THR A 371 -13.22 29.82 -20.72
CA THR A 371 -11.98 29.77 -21.50
C THR A 371 -11.42 28.36 -21.53
N PRO A 372 -11.11 27.79 -22.72
CA PRO A 372 -10.50 26.48 -22.83
C PRO A 372 -9.17 26.38 -22.08
N HIS A 373 -8.88 25.20 -21.53
CA HIS A 373 -7.63 24.97 -20.81
C HIS A 373 -6.38 25.18 -21.69
N GLU A 374 -6.51 24.96 -23.01
CA GLU A 374 -5.46 25.20 -24.01
C GLU A 374 -5.19 26.67 -24.28
N GLU A 375 -6.10 27.55 -23.87
CA GLU A 375 -6.00 29.01 -24.00
C GLU A 375 -5.70 29.67 -22.65
N GLY A 376 -5.19 28.89 -21.66
CA GLY A 376 -4.84 29.39 -20.35
C GLY A 376 -6.01 29.46 -19.37
N GLY A 377 -7.16 28.84 -19.70
CA GLY A 377 -8.31 28.76 -18.79
C GLY A 377 -7.96 28.12 -17.46
N ARG A 378 -8.40 28.72 -16.34
CA ARG A 378 -8.13 28.25 -14.98
C ARG A 378 -8.66 26.85 -14.76
N VAL A 379 -7.83 26.02 -14.11
CA VAL A 379 -8.20 24.64 -13.75
C VAL A 379 -8.70 24.61 -12.31
N TYR A 380 -9.80 23.88 -12.10
CA TYR A 380 -10.38 23.60 -10.80
C TYR A 380 -10.44 22.09 -10.57
N GLU A 381 -10.57 21.64 -9.32
CA GLU A 381 -10.78 20.24 -9.00
C GLU A 381 -11.93 19.59 -9.78
N LYS A 382 -13.03 20.33 -9.98
CA LYS A 382 -14.22 19.89 -10.73
C LYS A 382 -13.94 19.52 -12.19
N HIS A 383 -12.83 19.99 -12.75
CA HIS A 383 -12.46 19.73 -14.15
C HIS A 383 -11.77 18.38 -14.35
N PHE A 384 -11.29 17.74 -13.29
CA PHE A 384 -10.75 16.40 -13.41
C PHE A 384 -11.87 15.41 -13.76
N THR A 385 -11.67 14.59 -14.80
CA THR A 385 -12.65 13.58 -15.20
C THR A 385 -12.89 12.61 -14.06
N GLY A 386 -14.13 12.52 -13.56
CA GLY A 386 -14.45 11.75 -12.35
C GLY A 386 -14.02 12.44 -11.05
N SER A 387 -13.98 13.76 -11.01
CA SER A 387 -13.41 14.63 -9.98
C SER A 387 -13.66 14.23 -8.53
N ARG A 388 -14.85 13.70 -8.20
CA ARG A 388 -15.17 13.35 -6.80
C ARG A 388 -14.28 12.23 -6.26
N ALA A 389 -14.00 11.18 -7.05
CA ALA A 389 -13.14 10.09 -6.64
C ALA A 389 -11.68 10.56 -6.52
N ILE A 390 -11.21 11.29 -7.54
CA ILE A 390 -9.85 11.83 -7.58
C ILE A 390 -9.63 12.76 -6.39
N ALA A 391 -10.53 13.74 -6.20
CA ALA A 391 -10.42 14.69 -5.09
C ALA A 391 -10.51 14.01 -3.70
N ARG A 392 -11.29 12.93 -3.55
CA ARG A 392 -11.42 12.20 -2.30
C ARG A 392 -10.12 11.49 -1.91
N TRP A 393 -9.50 10.78 -2.84
CA TRP A 393 -8.41 9.87 -2.56
C TRP A 393 -7.02 10.48 -2.74
N SER A 394 -6.87 11.52 -3.60
CA SER A 394 -5.58 12.20 -3.74
C SER A 394 -5.18 12.96 -2.49
N HIS A 395 -3.91 12.90 -2.14
CA HIS A 395 -3.31 13.71 -1.09
C HIS A 395 -2.97 15.10 -1.62
N ASN A 396 -2.39 15.14 -2.81
CA ASN A 396 -2.08 16.37 -3.50
C ASN A 396 -2.69 16.37 -4.92
N MET A 397 -3.19 17.51 -5.37
CA MET A 397 -3.69 17.73 -6.74
C MET A 397 -3.08 18.99 -7.31
N PHE A 398 -2.55 18.87 -8.51
CA PHE A 398 -1.85 19.94 -9.21
C PHE A 398 -2.44 20.16 -10.60
N ALA A 399 -2.34 21.40 -11.07
CA ALA A 399 -2.74 21.77 -12.41
C ALA A 399 -1.65 22.55 -13.12
N LEU A 400 -1.52 22.32 -14.43
CA LEU A 400 -0.73 23.13 -15.33
C LEU A 400 -1.68 23.91 -16.23
N GLU A 401 -1.57 25.24 -16.19
CA GLU A 401 -2.37 26.17 -16.97
C GLU A 401 -1.45 26.88 -17.98
N ARG A 402 -1.66 26.65 -19.26
CA ARG A 402 -0.81 27.22 -20.32
C ARG A 402 -1.66 27.75 -21.47
N ASN A 403 -1.38 29.00 -21.88
CA ASN A 403 -1.92 29.54 -23.11
C ASN A 403 -1.02 29.15 -24.29
N LYS A 404 -1.54 28.36 -25.22
CA LYS A 404 -0.80 27.99 -26.44
C LYS A 404 -0.64 29.11 -27.42
N GLN A 405 -1.48 30.15 -27.34
CA GLN A 405 -1.39 31.36 -28.17
C GLN A 405 -0.21 32.26 -27.74
N GLU A 406 0.29 32.04 -26.52
CA GLU A 406 1.42 32.77 -25.95
C GLU A 406 2.54 31.80 -25.57
N PRO A 407 3.28 31.28 -26.58
CA PRO A 407 4.23 30.18 -26.36
C PRO A 407 5.42 30.54 -25.47
N GLU A 408 5.75 31.82 -25.34
CA GLU A 408 6.83 32.33 -24.49
C GLU A 408 6.39 32.59 -23.04
N ALA A 409 5.09 32.69 -22.78
CA ALA A 409 4.58 32.88 -21.43
C ALA A 409 4.82 31.62 -20.57
N PRO A 410 5.17 31.79 -19.27
CA PRO A 410 5.37 30.66 -18.39
C PRO A 410 4.07 29.85 -18.23
N THR A 411 4.23 28.55 -18.02
CA THR A 411 3.12 27.69 -17.58
C THR A 411 2.86 27.98 -16.11
N VAL A 412 1.61 28.29 -15.76
CA VAL A 412 1.22 28.43 -14.35
C VAL A 412 1.02 27.08 -13.75
N PHE A 413 1.80 26.75 -12.74
CA PHE A 413 1.59 25.58 -11.90
C PHE A 413 0.74 25.98 -10.71
N ARG A 414 -0.38 25.28 -10.50
CA ARG A 414 -1.33 25.56 -9.43
C ARG A 414 -1.49 24.38 -8.50
N ILE A 415 -1.46 24.62 -7.21
CA ILE A 415 -1.79 23.65 -6.17
C ILE A 415 -3.29 23.70 -5.93
N LEU A 416 -4.04 22.71 -6.43
CA LEU A 416 -5.48 22.63 -6.25
C LEU A 416 -5.86 22.06 -4.89
N LYS A 417 -5.05 21.12 -4.40
CA LYS A 417 -5.25 20.45 -3.11
C LYS A 417 -3.90 20.08 -2.49
N GLU A 418 -3.78 20.35 -1.22
CA GLU A 418 -2.73 19.85 -0.34
C GLU A 418 -3.40 19.39 0.96
N ARG A 419 -3.25 18.09 1.30
CA ARG A 419 -4.05 17.45 2.37
C ARG A 419 -3.44 17.59 3.75
N GLU A 420 -2.14 17.82 3.86
CA GLU A 420 -1.43 17.81 5.14
C GLU A 420 -1.82 18.99 6.03
N THR A 421 -1.73 20.19 5.48
CA THR A 421 -2.09 21.43 6.18
C THR A 421 -3.24 22.18 5.52
N GLY A 422 -3.38 22.06 4.21
CA GLY A 422 -4.30 22.85 3.40
C GLY A 422 -3.74 24.24 3.02
N ASP A 423 -2.64 24.67 3.62
CA ASP A 423 -2.10 26.05 3.50
C ASP A 423 -1.62 26.37 2.07
N ALA A 424 -1.12 25.35 1.36
CA ALA A 424 -0.64 25.53 -0.01
C ALA A 424 -1.77 25.56 -1.06
N THR A 425 -3.01 25.23 -0.68
CA THR A 425 -4.13 25.19 -1.63
C THR A 425 -4.38 26.56 -2.25
N GLY A 426 -4.41 26.63 -3.59
CA GLY A 426 -4.55 27.86 -4.36
C GLY A 426 -3.25 28.58 -4.71
N MET A 427 -2.11 28.21 -4.10
CA MET A 427 -0.81 28.77 -4.47
C MET A 427 -0.45 28.46 -5.92
N THR A 428 0.27 29.41 -6.54
CA THR A 428 0.74 29.32 -7.93
C THR A 428 2.18 29.78 -8.04
N PHE A 429 2.89 29.20 -9.00
CA PHE A 429 4.21 29.66 -9.44
C PHE A 429 4.38 29.40 -10.94
N GLY A 430 5.33 30.07 -11.57
CA GLY A 430 5.61 29.92 -12.99
C GLY A 430 6.57 28.77 -13.26
N LEU A 431 6.36 28.08 -14.38
CA LEU A 431 7.29 27.12 -14.95
C LEU A 431 7.67 27.55 -16.37
N ALA A 432 8.92 27.94 -16.57
CA ALA A 432 9.49 28.22 -17.89
C ALA A 432 10.00 26.90 -18.51
N TYR A 433 9.65 26.66 -19.77
CA TYR A 433 10.14 25.51 -20.52
C TYR A 433 11.42 25.87 -21.27
N ASP A 434 12.50 25.22 -20.94
CA ASP A 434 13.74 25.35 -21.68
C ASP A 434 13.69 24.50 -22.96
N ARG A 435 13.82 25.18 -24.10
CA ARG A 435 13.72 24.56 -25.43
C ARG A 435 15.00 23.80 -25.83
N ASP A 436 16.11 24.01 -25.18
CA ASP A 436 17.35 23.33 -25.47
C ASP A 436 17.42 22.01 -24.71
N THR A 437 17.12 22.02 -23.43
CA THR A 437 17.21 20.86 -22.54
C THR A 437 15.91 20.03 -22.45
N GLY A 438 14.76 20.68 -22.62
CA GLY A 438 13.43 20.08 -22.41
C GLY A 438 12.99 20.05 -20.95
N LEU A 439 13.72 20.74 -20.07
CA LEU A 439 13.40 20.85 -18.65
C LEU A 439 12.46 22.04 -18.38
N LEU A 440 11.82 21.96 -17.24
CA LEU A 440 11.00 23.03 -16.66
C LEU A 440 11.78 23.64 -15.49
N HIS A 441 11.82 24.96 -15.42
CA HIS A 441 12.46 25.69 -14.32
C HIS A 441 11.47 26.63 -13.66
N GLU A 442 11.55 26.79 -12.34
CA GLU A 442 10.74 27.79 -11.66
C GLU A 442 11.08 29.19 -12.13
N CYS A 443 10.06 29.99 -12.31
CA CYS A 443 10.21 31.40 -12.62
C CYS A 443 9.13 32.23 -11.90
N PRO A 444 9.39 33.51 -11.63
CA PRO A 444 8.38 34.42 -11.12
C PRO A 444 7.16 34.49 -12.06
N LEU A 445 5.97 34.69 -11.48
CA LEU A 445 4.78 35.09 -12.22
C LEU A 445 4.57 36.57 -12.01
N ASP A 446 4.35 37.31 -13.08
CA ASP A 446 4.01 38.72 -12.99
C ASP A 446 2.60 38.90 -12.40
N GLU A 447 2.38 39.94 -11.59
CA GLU A 447 1.07 40.20 -10.99
C GLU A 447 -0.02 40.43 -12.04
N GLU A 448 0.33 40.95 -13.20
CA GLU A 448 -0.60 41.09 -14.35
C GLU A 448 -0.98 39.73 -14.95
N ASP A 449 -0.06 38.78 -15.01
CA ASP A 449 -0.31 37.38 -15.44
C ASP A 449 -1.33 36.68 -14.54
N THR A 450 -1.27 36.96 -13.25
CA THR A 450 -2.24 36.38 -12.30
C THR A 450 -3.59 37.08 -12.29
N LYS A 451 -3.65 38.41 -12.51
CA LYS A 451 -4.90 39.18 -12.43
C LYS A 451 -5.71 39.13 -13.71
N THR A 452 -5.07 39.22 -14.90
CA THR A 452 -5.73 39.23 -16.22
C THR A 452 -6.20 37.85 -16.67
N ARG A 453 -5.46 36.79 -16.32
CA ARG A 453 -5.79 35.41 -16.70
C ARG A 453 -6.82 34.76 -15.78
N PHE A 454 -7.03 35.29 -14.57
CA PHE A 454 -7.77 34.60 -13.50
C PHE A 454 -8.89 35.43 -12.87
N ALA A 455 -9.31 36.54 -13.53
CA ALA A 455 -10.53 37.24 -13.13
C ALA A 455 -11.72 36.24 -13.20
N PRO A 456 -12.57 36.16 -12.17
CA PRO A 456 -13.80 35.36 -12.26
C PRO A 456 -14.61 35.82 -13.44
N GLN A 457 -14.88 34.92 -14.39
CA GLN A 457 -15.86 35.23 -15.44
C GLN A 457 -17.25 35.04 -14.84
N ASP A 458 -18.17 36.00 -15.13
CA ASP A 458 -19.57 35.92 -14.72
C ASP A 458 -20.15 34.56 -15.14
N GLY A 459 -20.37 33.66 -14.21
CA GLY A 459 -20.90 32.31 -14.43
C GLY A 459 -20.22 31.17 -13.66
N ASP A 460 -19.16 31.41 -12.90
CA ASP A 460 -18.39 30.41 -12.15
C ASP A 460 -18.93 30.14 -10.72
N PHE A 461 -20.18 30.51 -10.39
CA PHE A 461 -20.84 30.22 -9.10
C PHE A 461 -21.88 29.13 -9.22
#